data_e1d8662e6cd6682a6a7b5248599fb841
#
_entry.id   e1d8662e6cd6682a6a7b5248599fb841
#
_cell.length_a   1.000
_cell.length_b   1.000
_cell.length_c   1.000
_cell.angle_alpha   90.00
_cell.angle_beta   90.00
_cell.angle_gamma   90.00
#
_symmetry.space_group_name_H-M   'P 1'
#
loop_
_entity.id
_entity.type
_entity.pdbx_description
1 polymer ?
#
loop_
_entity_poly.entity_id
_entity_poly.type
_entity_poly.pdbx_seq_one_letter_code
_entity_poly.pdbx_strand_id
1 'polypeptide(L)'
;MLDHLRPALVMTVLFTLLTGIAYPLALTGIAQTMLPAQANGSLIRDGSAIVGSALIGQDFTGDRYFWPRPSVTSDMPYNAASSSGSNLGPTSEKLKERVAADVARLKASGIAGEIPADAATASGSGLDPDISPAFARDQAARIARARDLPE
;
A
#
# COMPACT_ATOMS: atom_id res chain seq x y z
N MET A 1 -9.62 29.10 -40.75
CA MET A 1 -9.85 28.45 -39.43
C MET A 1 -10.50 27.05 -39.56
N LEU A 2 -11.45 26.87 -40.49
CA LEU A 2 -12.09 25.55 -40.73
C LEU A 2 -11.16 24.51 -41.35
N ASP A 3 -10.12 24.93 -42.05
CA ASP A 3 -9.15 24.05 -42.70
C ASP A 3 -8.36 23.17 -41.74
N HIS A 4 -8.20 23.62 -40.47
CA HIS A 4 -7.53 22.86 -39.45
C HIS A 4 -8.47 21.95 -38.63
N LEU A 5 -9.78 22.10 -38.76
CA LEU A 5 -10.75 21.32 -38.00
C LEU A 5 -10.72 19.84 -38.39
N ARG A 6 -10.69 19.55 -39.70
CA ARG A 6 -10.64 18.17 -40.21
C ARG A 6 -9.37 17.43 -39.75
N PRO A 7 -8.14 17.97 -39.92
CA PRO A 7 -6.94 17.34 -39.40
C PRO A 7 -6.98 17.15 -37.89
N ALA A 8 -7.46 18.14 -37.15
CA ALA A 8 -7.56 18.05 -35.68
C ALA A 8 -8.49 16.90 -35.24
N LEU A 9 -9.67 16.79 -35.85
CA LEU A 9 -10.60 15.69 -35.55
C LEU A 9 -10.02 14.33 -35.90
N VAL A 10 -9.40 14.20 -37.08
CA VAL A 10 -8.77 12.96 -37.50
C VAL A 10 -7.67 12.54 -36.56
N MET A 11 -6.78 13.47 -36.17
CA MET A 11 -5.70 13.19 -35.23
C MET A 11 -6.24 12.84 -33.84
N THR A 12 -7.25 13.56 -33.36
CA THR A 12 -7.88 13.25 -32.08
C THR A 12 -8.46 11.83 -32.07
N VAL A 13 -9.23 11.47 -33.08
CA VAL A 13 -9.80 10.12 -33.19
C VAL A 13 -8.71 9.07 -33.31
N LEU A 14 -7.70 9.29 -34.15
CA LEU A 14 -6.60 8.35 -34.37
C LEU A 14 -5.82 8.12 -33.05
N PHE A 15 -5.42 9.17 -32.36
CA PHE A 15 -4.72 9.03 -31.09
C PHE A 15 -5.61 8.44 -30.00
N THR A 16 -6.88 8.78 -29.95
CA THR A 16 -7.82 8.14 -29.01
C THR A 16 -7.91 6.64 -29.24
N LEU A 17 -8.02 6.19 -30.48
CA LEU A 17 -8.03 4.76 -30.79
C LEU A 17 -6.68 4.10 -30.51
N LEU A 18 -5.59 4.75 -30.86
CA LEU A 18 -4.24 4.21 -30.64
C LEU A 18 -3.89 4.11 -29.17
N THR A 19 -4.02 5.21 -28.42
CA THR A 19 -3.58 5.28 -27.03
C THR A 19 -4.63 4.83 -26.01
N GLY A 20 -5.91 4.95 -26.35
CA GLY A 20 -7.02 4.57 -25.47
C GLY A 20 -7.52 3.13 -25.67
N ILE A 21 -7.27 2.52 -26.83
CA ILE A 21 -7.76 1.18 -27.13
C ILE A 21 -6.62 0.24 -27.53
N ALA A 22 -5.95 0.49 -28.66
CA ALA A 22 -4.99 -0.45 -29.20
C ALA A 22 -3.80 -0.70 -28.27
N TYR A 23 -3.19 0.37 -27.75
CA TYR A 23 -2.05 0.27 -26.85
C TYR A 23 -2.40 -0.41 -25.50
N PRO A 24 -3.44 0.00 -24.74
CA PRO A 24 -3.79 -0.67 -23.49
C PRO A 24 -4.15 -2.15 -23.66
N LEU A 25 -4.91 -2.49 -24.71
CA LEU A 25 -5.28 -3.89 -24.97
C LEU A 25 -4.08 -4.74 -25.38
N ALA A 26 -3.15 -4.20 -26.18
CA ALA A 26 -1.92 -4.89 -26.53
C ALA A 26 -1.06 -5.16 -25.29
N LEU A 27 -0.85 -4.17 -24.41
CA LEU A 27 -0.10 -4.35 -23.15
C LEU A 27 -0.80 -5.34 -22.23
N THR A 28 -2.13 -5.27 -22.10
CA THR A 28 -2.90 -6.22 -21.30
C THR A 28 -2.72 -7.64 -21.81
N GLY A 29 -2.82 -7.86 -23.12
CA GLY A 29 -2.62 -9.17 -23.75
C GLY A 29 -1.21 -9.72 -23.48
N ILE A 30 -0.17 -8.90 -23.66
CA ILE A 30 1.23 -9.27 -23.37
C ILE A 30 1.39 -9.60 -21.87
N ALA A 31 0.92 -8.74 -20.98
CA ALA A 31 1.04 -8.94 -19.55
C ALA A 31 0.31 -10.20 -19.06
N GLN A 32 -0.89 -10.46 -19.54
CA GLN A 32 -1.66 -11.67 -19.19
C GLN A 32 -0.99 -12.96 -19.68
N THR A 33 -0.26 -12.93 -20.78
CA THR A 33 0.45 -14.10 -21.31
C THR A 33 1.81 -14.33 -20.67
N MET A 34 2.57 -13.25 -20.42
CA MET A 34 3.95 -13.34 -19.93
C MET A 34 4.05 -13.27 -18.41
N LEU A 35 3.17 -12.51 -17.74
CA LEU A 35 3.22 -12.20 -16.31
C LEU A 35 1.82 -12.33 -15.66
N PRO A 36 1.14 -13.48 -15.78
CA PRO A 36 -0.27 -13.62 -15.37
C PRO A 36 -0.49 -13.36 -13.88
N ALA A 37 0.44 -13.72 -13.01
CA ALA A 37 0.31 -13.46 -11.57
C ALA A 37 0.31 -11.96 -11.26
N GLN A 38 1.25 -11.22 -11.83
CA GLN A 38 1.37 -9.76 -11.64
C GLN A 38 0.22 -9.01 -12.31
N ALA A 39 -0.13 -9.41 -13.55
CA ALA A 39 -1.23 -8.81 -14.28
C ALA A 39 -2.59 -8.96 -13.57
N ASN A 40 -2.74 -9.97 -12.72
CA ASN A 40 -3.95 -10.20 -11.92
C ASN A 40 -3.80 -9.76 -10.45
N GLY A 41 -2.82 -8.90 -10.14
CA GLY A 41 -2.70 -8.25 -8.84
C GLY A 41 -1.94 -9.05 -7.79
N SER A 42 -1.09 -10.00 -8.17
CA SER A 42 -0.22 -10.78 -7.26
C SER A 42 -0.99 -11.37 -6.06
N LEU A 43 -2.14 -11.97 -6.34
CA LEU A 43 -3.07 -12.46 -5.31
C LEU A 43 -2.47 -13.65 -4.53
N ILE A 44 -2.60 -13.59 -3.21
CA ILE A 44 -2.25 -14.66 -2.28
C ILE A 44 -3.50 -15.50 -2.05
N ARG A 45 -3.36 -16.82 -2.17
CA ARG A 45 -4.46 -17.77 -2.01
C ARG A 45 -4.16 -18.78 -0.91
N ASP A 46 -5.19 -19.12 -0.16
CA ASP A 46 -5.22 -20.26 0.75
C ASP A 46 -6.30 -21.22 0.26
N GLY A 47 -5.90 -22.31 -0.38
CA GLY A 47 -6.80 -23.17 -1.13
C GLY A 47 -7.51 -22.42 -2.25
N SER A 48 -8.84 -22.37 -2.21
CA SER A 48 -9.68 -21.63 -3.18
C SER A 48 -9.96 -20.19 -2.80
N ALA A 49 -9.69 -19.79 -1.55
CA ALA A 49 -9.96 -18.44 -1.05
C ALA A 49 -8.81 -17.47 -1.39
N ILE A 50 -9.14 -16.25 -1.80
CA ILE A 50 -8.19 -15.16 -1.90
C ILE A 50 -8.08 -14.54 -0.52
N VAL A 51 -6.87 -14.56 0.07
CA VAL A 51 -6.61 -14.03 1.41
C VAL A 51 -5.90 -12.68 1.41
N GLY A 52 -5.40 -12.24 0.26
CA GLY A 52 -4.75 -10.94 0.13
C GLY A 52 -4.02 -10.76 -1.20
N SER A 53 -3.19 -9.74 -1.28
CA SER A 53 -2.26 -9.49 -2.38
C SER A 53 -0.86 -9.24 -1.81
N ALA A 54 0.17 -9.69 -2.51
CA ALA A 54 1.56 -9.40 -2.14
C ALA A 54 1.91 -7.90 -2.24
N LEU A 55 1.06 -7.10 -2.88
CA LEU A 55 1.26 -5.67 -3.10
C LEU A 55 0.51 -4.79 -2.09
N ILE A 56 -0.34 -5.38 -1.24
CA ILE A 56 -1.24 -4.64 -0.35
C ILE A 56 -1.12 -5.20 1.06
N GLY A 57 -0.74 -4.35 2.00
CA GLY A 57 -0.69 -4.69 3.40
C GLY A 57 -2.09 -4.97 4.00
N GLN A 58 -2.09 -5.51 5.21
CA GLN A 58 -3.30 -5.79 5.97
C GLN A 58 -3.17 -5.22 7.38
N ASP A 59 -4.27 -4.78 7.96
CA ASP A 59 -4.31 -4.17 9.29
C ASP A 59 -4.30 -5.24 10.39
N PHE A 60 -3.13 -5.86 10.61
CA PHE A 60 -2.94 -6.77 11.73
C PHE A 60 -2.74 -6.00 13.03
N THR A 61 -3.64 -6.20 13.99
CA THR A 61 -3.61 -5.56 15.33
C THR A 61 -3.35 -6.54 16.48
N GLY A 62 -3.42 -7.85 16.21
CA GLY A 62 -3.19 -8.88 17.21
C GLY A 62 -1.71 -9.04 17.57
N ASP A 63 -1.41 -9.33 18.84
CA ASP A 63 -0.03 -9.45 19.36
C ASP A 63 0.78 -10.58 18.74
N ARG A 64 0.12 -11.58 18.17
CA ARG A 64 0.74 -12.76 17.51
C ARG A 64 1.28 -12.44 16.10
N TYR A 65 1.01 -11.26 15.55
CA TYR A 65 1.36 -10.87 14.18
C TYR A 65 2.29 -9.67 14.17
N PHE A 66 3.05 -9.53 13.11
CA PHE A 66 3.72 -8.27 12.83
C PHE A 66 2.67 -7.20 12.54
N TRP A 67 2.78 -6.09 13.25
CA TRP A 67 1.96 -4.92 12.98
C TRP A 67 2.52 -4.19 11.76
N PRO A 68 1.67 -3.76 10.86
CA PRO A 68 2.06 -3.01 9.67
C PRO A 68 2.37 -1.55 10.00
N ARG A 69 2.73 -0.79 8.97
CA ARG A 69 2.81 0.68 9.01
C ARG A 69 1.43 1.28 9.25
N PRO A 70 1.34 2.52 9.78
CA PRO A 70 0.06 3.25 9.82
C PRO A 70 -0.52 3.44 8.42
N SER A 71 -1.80 3.16 8.26
CA SER A 71 -2.55 3.43 7.03
C SER A 71 -3.52 4.59 7.24
N VAL A 72 -3.68 5.45 6.23
CA VAL A 72 -4.56 6.62 6.25
C VAL A 72 -5.54 6.63 5.08
N THR A 73 -5.81 5.45 4.52
CA THR A 73 -6.86 5.27 3.51
C THR A 73 -8.24 5.57 4.08
N SER A 74 -9.17 5.97 3.22
CA SER A 74 -10.54 6.29 3.65
C SER A 74 -11.29 5.04 4.12
N ASP A 75 -12.24 5.24 5.02
CA ASP A 75 -13.20 4.26 5.56
C ASP A 75 -12.57 3.19 6.45
N MET A 76 -11.50 2.54 6.01
CA MET A 76 -10.76 1.53 6.77
C MET A 76 -9.27 1.57 6.42
N PRO A 77 -8.37 1.14 7.33
CA PRO A 77 -6.96 0.93 6.99
C PRO A 77 -6.79 -0.06 5.84
N TYR A 78 -5.80 0.20 4.99
CA TYR A 78 -5.47 -0.65 3.83
C TYR A 78 -6.61 -0.84 2.83
N ASN A 79 -7.49 0.16 2.69
CA ASN A 79 -8.57 0.13 1.70
C ASN A 79 -8.00 0.26 0.27
N ALA A 80 -7.91 -0.86 -0.44
CA ALA A 80 -7.38 -0.92 -1.80
C ALA A 80 -8.23 -0.14 -2.82
N ALA A 81 -9.51 0.11 -2.53
CA ALA A 81 -10.39 0.92 -3.38
C ALA A 81 -10.18 2.43 -3.18
N SER A 82 -9.43 2.85 -2.15
CA SER A 82 -9.22 4.26 -1.81
C SER A 82 -7.78 4.53 -1.40
N SER A 83 -6.81 4.12 -2.25
CA SER A 83 -5.38 4.38 -2.03
C SER A 83 -5.12 5.88 -1.87
N SER A 84 -4.54 6.28 -0.73
CA SER A 84 -4.17 7.67 -0.47
C SER A 84 -3.14 7.79 0.64
N GLY A 85 -2.33 8.84 0.58
CA GLY A 85 -1.47 9.28 1.68
C GLY A 85 -2.17 10.35 2.53
N SER A 86 -1.53 10.74 3.63
CA SER A 86 -2.10 11.76 4.53
C SER A 86 -2.13 13.17 3.96
N ASN A 87 -1.27 13.46 2.97
CA ASN A 87 -1.06 14.78 2.37
C ASN A 87 -0.82 15.92 3.38
N LEU A 88 -0.37 15.57 4.61
CA LEU A 88 -0.06 16.54 5.66
C LEU A 88 1.38 17.02 5.51
N GLY A 89 1.58 18.32 5.55
CA GLY A 89 2.91 18.94 5.52
C GLY A 89 3.67 18.75 6.84
N PRO A 90 5.01 18.94 6.85
CA PRO A 90 5.85 18.71 8.03
C PRO A 90 5.55 19.66 9.20
N THR A 91 4.90 20.78 8.95
CA THR A 91 4.48 21.75 9.98
C THR A 91 3.05 21.54 10.48
N SER A 92 2.37 20.50 10.00
CA SER A 92 0.99 20.21 10.39
C SER A 92 0.91 19.69 11.83
N GLU A 93 0.14 20.34 12.68
CA GLU A 93 -0.12 19.86 14.05
C GLU A 93 -0.82 18.48 14.03
N LYS A 94 -1.76 18.28 13.12
CA LYS A 94 -2.43 16.99 12.94
C LYS A 94 -1.46 15.84 12.60
N LEU A 95 -0.39 16.11 11.84
CA LEU A 95 0.65 15.12 11.58
C LEU A 95 1.42 14.79 12.85
N LYS A 96 1.81 15.80 13.60
CA LYS A 96 2.55 15.68 14.84
C LYS A 96 1.77 14.89 15.90
N GLU A 97 0.48 15.20 16.08
CA GLU A 97 -0.41 14.50 17.00
C GLU A 97 -0.54 13.02 16.62
N ARG A 98 -0.74 12.70 15.35
CA ARG A 98 -0.85 11.33 14.87
C ARG A 98 0.43 10.53 15.11
N VAL A 99 1.58 11.10 14.72
CA VAL A 99 2.89 10.43 14.94
C VAL A 99 3.13 10.23 16.43
N ALA A 100 2.81 11.22 17.28
CA ALA A 100 2.94 11.08 18.73
C ALA A 100 2.05 9.96 19.30
N ALA A 101 0.82 9.82 18.81
CA ALA A 101 -0.09 8.75 19.20
C ALA A 101 0.43 7.36 18.75
N ASP A 102 0.93 7.23 17.53
CA ASP A 102 1.52 5.98 17.02
C ASP A 102 2.77 5.59 17.81
N VAL A 103 3.66 6.54 18.11
CA VAL A 103 4.84 6.32 18.96
C VAL A 103 4.43 5.88 20.37
N ALA A 104 3.43 6.51 20.96
CA ALA A 104 2.95 6.15 22.30
C ALA A 104 2.38 4.73 22.33
N ARG A 105 1.59 4.35 21.31
CA ARG A 105 1.04 2.99 21.13
C ARG A 105 2.16 1.94 21.01
N LEU A 106 3.18 2.20 20.19
CA LEU A 106 4.32 1.29 20.00
C LEU A 106 5.14 1.13 21.29
N LYS A 107 5.41 2.21 22.01
CA LYS A 107 6.09 2.14 23.32
C LYS A 107 5.28 1.35 24.34
N ALA A 108 3.97 1.52 24.38
CA ALA A 108 3.08 0.77 25.25
C ALA A 108 3.07 -0.75 24.93
N SER A 109 3.37 -1.14 23.69
CA SER A 109 3.51 -2.55 23.28
C SER A 109 4.83 -3.22 23.69
N GLY A 110 5.75 -2.43 24.31
CA GLY A 110 7.03 -2.93 24.83
C GLY A 110 8.25 -2.61 23.96
N ILE A 111 8.11 -1.80 22.92
CA ILE A 111 9.24 -1.30 22.12
C ILE A 111 9.94 -0.20 22.94
N ALA A 112 11.13 -0.49 23.44
CA ALA A 112 11.86 0.41 24.35
C ALA A 112 12.83 1.37 23.65
N GLY A 113 13.23 1.07 22.41
CA GLY A 113 14.23 1.82 21.65
C GLY A 113 13.69 3.03 20.89
N GLU A 114 14.49 3.52 19.95
CA GLU A 114 14.05 4.49 18.97
C GLU A 114 13.02 3.83 18.03
N ILE A 115 11.92 4.51 17.79
CA ILE A 115 10.88 4.01 16.89
C ILE A 115 11.30 4.31 15.45
N PRO A 116 11.43 3.30 14.57
CA PRO A 116 11.72 3.52 13.16
C PRO A 116 10.65 4.40 12.50
N ALA A 117 11.06 5.24 11.56
CA ALA A 117 10.14 6.21 10.93
C ALA A 117 8.95 5.55 10.24
N ASP A 118 9.16 4.40 9.60
CA ASP A 118 8.10 3.62 8.95
C ASP A 118 7.07 3.06 9.94
N ALA A 119 7.46 2.82 11.19
CA ALA A 119 6.56 2.34 12.23
C ALA A 119 5.56 3.40 12.72
N ALA A 120 5.88 4.69 12.56
CA ALA A 120 5.06 5.81 13.02
C ALA A 120 4.53 6.70 11.89
N THR A 121 4.85 6.39 10.63
CA THR A 121 4.42 7.19 9.48
C THR A 121 3.70 6.36 8.41
N ALA A 122 2.60 6.91 7.89
CA ALA A 122 1.88 6.30 6.78
C ALA A 122 2.69 6.35 5.49
N SER A 123 2.51 5.34 4.63
CA SER A 123 3.03 5.37 3.26
C SER A 123 2.26 6.35 2.37
N GLY A 124 2.82 6.69 1.21
CA GLY A 124 2.16 7.54 0.21
C GLY A 124 0.91 6.91 -0.39
N SER A 125 0.83 5.59 -0.43
CA SER A 125 -0.33 4.84 -0.91
C SER A 125 -1.33 4.49 0.20
N GLY A 126 -0.87 4.43 1.46
CA GLY A 126 -1.62 3.84 2.57
C GLY A 126 -1.80 2.32 2.47
N LEU A 127 -1.15 1.65 1.50
CA LEU A 127 -1.31 0.23 1.19
C LEU A 127 -0.01 -0.57 1.29
N ASP A 128 1.11 0.06 1.63
CA ASP A 128 2.45 -0.55 1.65
C ASP A 128 2.48 -1.79 2.56
N PRO A 129 2.76 -2.99 2.01
CA PRO A 129 2.80 -4.22 2.80
C PRO A 129 4.09 -4.38 3.61
N ASP A 130 5.11 -3.60 3.29
CA ASP A 130 6.45 -3.80 3.82
C ASP A 130 6.68 -3.02 5.11
N ILE A 131 7.50 -3.59 5.99
CA ILE A 131 8.03 -2.94 7.18
C ILE A 131 9.56 -3.02 7.17
N SER A 132 10.23 -2.06 7.81
CA SER A 132 11.70 -2.10 7.89
C SER A 132 12.19 -3.30 8.71
N PRO A 133 13.41 -3.81 8.43
CA PRO A 133 14.05 -4.83 9.27
C PRO A 133 14.23 -4.37 10.72
N ALA A 134 14.38 -3.06 10.97
CA ALA A 134 14.42 -2.50 12.31
C ALA A 134 13.08 -2.68 13.00
N PHE A 135 11.99 -2.24 12.39
CA PHE A 135 10.66 -2.38 12.95
C PHE A 135 10.24 -3.85 13.15
N ALA A 136 10.66 -4.74 12.25
CA ALA A 136 10.42 -6.18 12.43
C ALA A 136 11.12 -6.73 13.68
N ARG A 137 12.41 -6.38 13.90
CA ARG A 137 13.15 -6.82 15.10
C ARG A 137 12.54 -6.29 16.39
N ASP A 138 12.12 -5.02 16.40
CA ASP A 138 11.51 -4.40 17.57
C ASP A 138 10.20 -5.09 18.01
N GLN A 139 9.54 -5.78 17.10
CA GLN A 139 8.31 -6.52 17.38
C GLN A 139 8.58 -7.99 17.80
N ALA A 140 9.80 -8.51 17.60
CA ALA A 140 10.10 -9.93 17.79
C ALA A 140 9.77 -10.42 19.20
N ALA A 141 10.19 -9.70 20.24
CA ALA A 141 9.93 -10.05 21.62
C ALA A 141 8.43 -10.13 21.98
N ARG A 142 7.62 -9.23 21.45
CA ARG A 142 6.16 -9.25 21.64
C ARG A 142 5.53 -10.48 21.01
N ILE A 143 5.91 -10.75 19.74
CA ILE A 143 5.39 -11.87 18.98
C ILE A 143 5.83 -13.20 19.59
N ALA A 144 7.09 -13.34 19.98
CA ALA A 144 7.62 -14.52 20.62
C ALA A 144 6.84 -14.86 21.90
N ARG A 145 6.62 -13.88 22.78
CA ARG A 145 5.78 -14.02 23.98
C ARG A 145 4.35 -14.46 23.68
N ALA A 146 3.72 -13.84 22.67
CA ALA A 146 2.34 -14.12 22.31
C ALA A 146 2.16 -15.51 21.64
N ARG A 147 3.25 -16.11 21.15
CA ARG A 147 3.26 -17.43 20.48
C ARG A 147 3.90 -18.54 21.31
N ASP A 148 4.37 -18.22 22.54
CA ASP A 148 5.13 -19.15 23.39
C ASP A 148 6.38 -19.70 22.67
N LEU A 149 7.10 -18.85 21.95
CA LEU A 149 8.34 -19.16 21.23
C LEU A 149 9.53 -18.50 21.91
N PRO A 150 10.73 -19.10 21.84
CA PRO A 150 11.97 -18.40 22.22
C PRO A 150 12.19 -17.20 21.28
N GLU A 151 12.75 -16.11 21.84
CA GLU A 151 13.10 -14.88 21.10
C GLU A 151 14.32 -15.09 20.20
#